data_40255ede574ae212eb3ac69cbb6c865e
#
_entry.id   40255ede574ae212eb3ac69cbb6c865e
#
_cell.length_a   1.000
_cell.length_b   1.000
_cell.length_c   1.000
_cell.angle_alpha   90.00
_cell.angle_beta   90.00
_cell.angle_gamma   90.00
#
_symmetry.space_group_name_H-M   'P 1'
#
loop_
_entity.id
_entity.type
_entity.pdbx_description
1 polymer ?
#
loop_
_entity_poly.entity_id
_entity_poly.type
_entity_poly.pdbx_seq_one_letter_code
_entity_poly.pdbx_strand_id
1 'polypeptide(L)'
;KTGCSATPVQRFAMHSTFDLCKKYLKGCCASGLHEALLAKEEFGKEVHTYSPAFKDEEIDEIISISNHLVFNSFNQLKRYKDKAFKKVSLGVRLNPEYSSVEVDLYNPCAPNSRLGITKANFDESQLQYLEGFHFHALCEQNVDALEGALANFEKNFSLYFSQLKWVNFGGGHHITRADYDVEGLINLLKENFIHCRFDCLIYFSYHSLLCIDRKLPK
;
A
#
# COMPACT_ATOMS: atom_id res chain seq x y z
N LYS A 1 -6.96 -6.19 14.64
CA LYS A 1 -7.72 -6.51 13.40
C LYS A 1 -6.83 -6.16 12.23
N THR A 2 -6.20 -7.13 11.60
CA THR A 2 -5.48 -6.95 10.34
C THR A 2 -6.51 -6.66 9.25
N GLY A 3 -6.50 -5.43 8.71
CA GLY A 3 -7.36 -5.04 7.60
C GLY A 3 -6.66 -5.36 6.28
N CYS A 4 -7.14 -6.34 5.51
CA CYS A 4 -6.68 -6.54 4.14
C CYS A 4 -7.46 -5.62 3.20
N SER A 5 -6.74 -4.78 2.45
CA SER A 5 -7.29 -4.03 1.31
C SER A 5 -6.68 -4.59 0.03
N ALA A 6 -7.48 -4.73 -1.00
CA ALA A 6 -7.00 -5.23 -2.29
C ALA A 6 -7.09 -4.14 -3.35
N THR A 7 -6.29 -4.31 -4.41
CA THR A 7 -6.38 -3.50 -5.61
C THR A 7 -7.11 -4.27 -6.71
N PRO A 8 -8.42 -4.17 -6.83
CA PRO A 8 -9.10 -4.75 -7.98
C PRO A 8 -8.99 -3.87 -9.23
N VAL A 9 -8.32 -2.72 -9.16
CA VAL A 9 -8.55 -1.63 -10.12
C VAL A 9 -7.38 -1.36 -11.07
N GLN A 10 -6.18 -1.89 -10.85
CA GLN A 10 -5.09 -1.66 -11.79
C GLN A 10 -5.27 -2.42 -13.11
N ARG A 11 -5.38 -1.69 -14.22
CA ARG A 11 -5.40 -2.08 -15.64
C ARG A 11 -6.58 -2.92 -16.13
N PHE A 12 -7.16 -3.80 -15.33
CA PHE A 12 -8.25 -4.71 -15.74
C PHE A 12 -9.29 -4.85 -14.63
N ALA A 13 -9.73 -3.71 -14.08
CA ALA A 13 -10.76 -3.72 -13.05
C ALA A 13 -12.03 -4.37 -13.57
N MET A 14 -12.21 -5.64 -13.25
CA MET A 14 -13.49 -6.27 -13.45
C MET A 14 -14.38 -5.93 -12.26
N HIS A 15 -15.06 -4.79 -12.33
CA HIS A 15 -16.01 -4.36 -11.30
C HIS A 15 -17.07 -5.42 -11.01
N SER A 16 -17.36 -6.32 -11.97
CA SER A 16 -18.23 -7.48 -11.78
C SER A 16 -17.78 -8.45 -10.67
N THR A 17 -16.51 -8.40 -10.25
CA THR A 17 -16.00 -9.21 -9.14
C THR A 17 -16.10 -8.49 -7.78
N PHE A 18 -16.47 -7.22 -7.75
CA PHE A 18 -16.49 -6.42 -6.52
C PHE A 18 -17.41 -6.99 -5.46
N ASP A 19 -18.58 -7.48 -5.83
CA ASP A 19 -19.53 -8.05 -4.87
C ASP A 19 -18.99 -9.29 -4.15
N LEU A 20 -18.15 -10.08 -4.82
CA LEU A 20 -17.44 -11.18 -4.19
C LEU A 20 -16.34 -10.65 -3.25
N CYS A 21 -15.52 -9.72 -3.73
CA CYS A 21 -14.40 -9.14 -2.99
C CYS A 21 -14.86 -8.38 -1.74
N LYS A 22 -15.97 -7.65 -1.82
CA LYS A 22 -16.57 -6.92 -0.69
C LYS A 22 -16.81 -7.79 0.55
N LYS A 23 -17.04 -9.08 0.38
CA LYS A 23 -17.29 -10.00 1.50
C LYS A 23 -16.04 -10.19 2.38
N TYR A 24 -14.86 -10.09 1.78
CA TYR A 24 -13.58 -10.44 2.42
C TYR A 24 -12.67 -9.25 2.64
N LEU A 25 -12.78 -8.21 1.82
CA LEU A 25 -11.85 -7.09 1.80
C LEU A 25 -12.43 -5.85 2.49
N LYS A 26 -11.55 -5.10 3.16
CA LYS A 26 -11.88 -3.87 3.88
C LYS A 26 -12.05 -2.69 2.93
N GLY A 27 -11.34 -2.66 1.81
CA GLY A 27 -11.34 -1.56 0.86
C GLY A 27 -10.63 -1.86 -0.44
N CYS A 28 -10.50 -0.84 -1.26
CA CYS A 28 -9.78 -0.84 -2.53
C CYS A 28 -8.62 0.14 -2.51
N CYS A 29 -7.63 -0.16 -3.32
CA CYS A 29 -6.54 0.76 -3.61
C CYS A 29 -6.72 1.34 -5.02
N ALA A 30 -6.37 2.61 -5.17
CA ALA A 30 -6.50 3.35 -6.41
C ALA A 30 -5.19 4.06 -6.75
N SER A 31 -4.88 4.17 -8.04
CA SER A 31 -3.68 4.85 -8.56
C SER A 31 -3.96 6.25 -9.11
N GLY A 32 -5.19 6.73 -9.01
CA GLY A 32 -5.62 8.04 -9.47
C GLY A 32 -7.11 8.26 -9.30
N LEU A 33 -7.60 9.40 -9.78
CA LEU A 33 -8.98 9.85 -9.56
C LEU A 33 -10.04 8.85 -10.06
N HIS A 34 -9.92 8.39 -11.30
CA HIS A 34 -10.93 7.51 -11.90
C HIS A 34 -11.04 6.15 -11.18
N GLU A 35 -9.93 5.60 -10.74
CA GLU A 35 -9.92 4.37 -9.94
C GLU A 35 -10.50 4.61 -8.54
N ALA A 36 -10.20 5.76 -7.94
CA ALA A 36 -10.75 6.12 -6.64
C ALA A 36 -12.28 6.32 -6.70
N LEU A 37 -12.80 6.95 -7.77
CA LEU A 37 -14.23 7.08 -8.04
C LEU A 37 -14.88 5.71 -8.20
N LEU A 38 -14.32 4.84 -9.05
CA LEU A 38 -14.82 3.48 -9.24
C LEU A 38 -14.84 2.69 -7.91
N ALA A 39 -13.78 2.81 -7.12
CA ALA A 39 -13.73 2.17 -5.81
C ALA A 39 -14.79 2.73 -4.85
N LYS A 40 -15.01 4.03 -4.87
CA LYS A 40 -16.02 4.69 -4.01
C LYS A 40 -17.44 4.31 -4.39
N GLU A 41 -17.76 4.33 -5.69
CA GLU A 41 -19.10 4.13 -6.21
C GLU A 41 -19.47 2.65 -6.23
N GLU A 42 -18.59 1.80 -6.77
CA GLU A 42 -18.90 0.41 -7.04
C GLU A 42 -18.48 -0.53 -5.90
N PHE A 43 -17.34 -0.28 -5.25
CA PHE A 43 -16.93 -1.10 -4.11
C PHE A 43 -17.56 -0.61 -2.79
N GLY A 44 -17.67 0.70 -2.59
CA GLY A 44 -18.43 1.32 -1.51
C GLY A 44 -17.85 1.12 -0.10
N LYS A 45 -16.54 0.81 0.01
CA LYS A 45 -15.81 0.68 1.27
C LYS A 45 -14.63 1.66 1.30
N GLU A 46 -13.58 1.36 2.10
CA GLU A 46 -12.40 2.23 2.18
C GLU A 46 -11.68 2.35 0.84
N VAL A 47 -11.25 3.57 0.54
CA VAL A 47 -10.45 3.89 -0.65
C VAL A 47 -9.07 4.37 -0.20
N HIS A 48 -8.03 3.66 -0.63
CA HIS A 48 -6.64 3.97 -0.37
C HIS A 48 -5.97 4.40 -1.66
N THR A 49 -5.68 5.71 -1.79
CA THR A 49 -5.18 6.27 -3.03
C THR A 49 -3.69 6.58 -2.94
N TYR A 50 -2.91 6.05 -3.88
CA TYR A 50 -1.51 6.37 -4.08
C TYR A 50 -1.26 6.68 -5.55
N SER A 51 -0.55 7.77 -5.83
CA SER A 51 -0.01 8.06 -7.16
C SER A 51 1.39 8.64 -7.05
N PRO A 52 2.31 8.33 -7.98
CA PRO A 52 3.62 8.97 -8.03
C PRO A 52 3.53 10.49 -8.20
N ALA A 53 2.48 10.97 -8.84
CA ALA A 53 2.16 12.39 -8.98
C ALA A 53 0.65 12.60 -9.04
N PHE A 54 0.16 13.62 -8.31
CA PHE A 54 -1.23 14.07 -8.37
C PHE A 54 -1.31 15.37 -9.19
N LYS A 55 -2.41 15.54 -9.92
CA LYS A 55 -2.71 16.76 -10.62
C LYS A 55 -3.44 17.74 -9.70
N ASP A 56 -3.16 19.03 -9.86
CA ASP A 56 -3.77 20.08 -9.03
C ASP A 56 -5.28 20.16 -9.16
N GLU A 57 -5.79 19.90 -10.35
CA GLU A 57 -7.20 19.90 -10.67
C GLU A 57 -7.97 18.69 -10.13
N GLU A 58 -7.29 17.59 -9.84
CA GLU A 58 -7.90 16.34 -9.36
C GLU A 58 -7.80 16.16 -7.84
N ILE A 59 -6.86 16.83 -7.18
CA ILE A 59 -6.49 16.52 -5.79
C ILE A 59 -7.62 16.77 -4.79
N ASP A 60 -8.43 17.80 -4.98
CA ASP A 60 -9.52 18.14 -4.06
C ASP A 60 -10.61 17.06 -4.08
N GLU A 61 -10.91 16.52 -5.27
CA GLU A 61 -11.85 15.42 -5.42
C GLU A 61 -11.27 14.12 -4.82
N ILE A 62 -10.01 13.80 -5.11
CA ILE A 62 -9.33 12.63 -4.52
C ILE A 62 -9.36 12.70 -2.99
N ILE A 63 -9.08 13.85 -2.38
CA ILE A 63 -9.15 14.05 -0.92
C ILE A 63 -10.56 13.76 -0.41
N SER A 64 -11.60 14.16 -1.11
CA SER A 64 -12.99 14.03 -0.68
C SER A 64 -13.50 12.58 -0.68
N ILE A 65 -12.95 11.72 -1.56
CA ILE A 65 -13.40 10.34 -1.75
C ILE A 65 -12.49 9.29 -1.12
N SER A 66 -11.23 9.65 -0.79
CA SER A 66 -10.26 8.72 -0.21
C SER A 66 -10.34 8.67 1.31
N ASN A 67 -10.13 7.51 1.88
CA ASN A 67 -9.92 7.31 3.32
C ASN A 67 -8.43 7.45 3.69
N HIS A 68 -7.55 6.99 2.80
CA HIS A 68 -6.10 7.10 2.93
C HIS A 68 -5.52 7.70 1.66
N LEU A 69 -4.63 8.68 1.82
CA LEU A 69 -3.94 9.34 0.70
C LEU A 69 -2.43 9.28 0.91
N VAL A 70 -1.73 8.67 -0.03
CA VAL A 70 -0.29 8.46 0.04
C VAL A 70 0.43 9.33 -0.96
N PHE A 71 1.34 10.15 -0.47
CA PHE A 71 2.23 10.96 -1.30
C PHE A 71 3.55 10.25 -1.58
N ASN A 72 4.05 10.40 -2.79
CA ASN A 72 5.30 9.78 -3.21
C ASN A 72 6.55 10.50 -2.66
N SER A 73 6.41 11.76 -2.26
CA SER A 73 7.51 12.59 -1.75
C SER A 73 7.03 13.63 -0.74
N PHE A 74 7.94 14.14 0.08
CA PHE A 74 7.63 15.26 0.96
C PHE A 74 7.32 16.55 0.20
N ASN A 75 7.80 16.74 -1.02
CA ASN A 75 7.40 17.88 -1.84
C ASN A 75 5.92 17.83 -2.20
N GLN A 76 5.38 16.66 -2.54
CA GLN A 76 3.94 16.49 -2.73
C GLN A 76 3.17 16.72 -1.42
N LEU A 77 3.62 16.15 -0.31
CA LEU A 77 2.99 16.37 0.99
C LEU A 77 2.94 17.87 1.31
N LYS A 78 4.06 18.59 1.19
CA LYS A 78 4.14 20.03 1.45
C LYS A 78 3.21 20.84 0.55
N ARG A 79 3.01 20.42 -0.70
CA ARG A 79 2.13 21.08 -1.66
C ARG A 79 0.65 20.95 -1.29
N TYR A 80 0.24 19.78 -0.78
CA TYR A 80 -1.18 19.46 -0.63
C TYR A 80 -1.64 19.29 0.83
N LYS A 81 -0.73 19.28 1.81
CA LYS A 81 -1.08 19.01 3.21
C LYS A 81 -2.14 19.94 3.76
N ASP A 82 -2.10 21.23 3.42
CA ASP A 82 -3.06 22.22 3.96
C ASP A 82 -4.50 21.96 3.46
N LYS A 83 -4.64 21.34 2.29
CA LYS A 83 -5.93 20.89 1.75
C LYS A 83 -6.40 19.57 2.37
N ALA A 84 -5.46 18.66 2.67
CA ALA A 84 -5.72 17.25 2.99
C ALA A 84 -5.69 16.93 4.49
N PHE A 85 -4.90 17.66 5.28
CA PHE A 85 -4.72 17.39 6.71
C PHE A 85 -6.03 17.43 7.48
N LYS A 86 -6.28 16.43 8.31
CA LYS A 86 -7.52 16.20 9.07
C LYS A 86 -8.78 15.90 8.24
N LYS A 87 -8.68 15.84 6.90
CA LYS A 87 -9.79 15.42 6.04
C LYS A 87 -9.65 13.99 5.58
N VAL A 88 -8.41 13.56 5.36
CA VAL A 88 -8.06 12.21 4.92
C VAL A 88 -6.83 11.72 5.70
N SER A 89 -6.71 10.43 5.93
CA SER A 89 -5.54 9.86 6.61
C SER A 89 -4.34 9.91 5.66
N LEU A 90 -3.31 10.67 6.04
CA LEU A 90 -2.16 10.94 5.19
C LEU A 90 -1.02 9.95 5.43
N GLY A 91 -0.38 9.54 4.36
CA GLY A 91 0.84 8.75 4.39
C GLY A 91 1.84 9.17 3.33
N VAL A 92 3.02 8.61 3.42
CA VAL A 92 4.08 8.76 2.41
C VAL A 92 4.60 7.40 1.99
N ARG A 93 4.97 7.29 0.72
CA ARG A 93 5.69 6.14 0.22
C ARG A 93 7.16 6.27 0.59
N LEU A 94 7.68 5.25 1.23
CA LEU A 94 9.09 5.10 1.58
C LEU A 94 9.73 4.06 0.67
N ASN A 95 10.99 4.28 0.34
CA ASN A 95 11.81 3.30 -0.37
C ASN A 95 12.58 2.49 0.69
N PRO A 96 12.37 1.18 0.81
CA PRO A 96 13.13 0.34 1.74
C PRO A 96 14.61 0.20 1.34
N GLU A 97 14.99 0.67 0.13
CA GLU A 97 16.34 0.56 -0.44
C GLU A 97 16.79 -0.90 -0.58
N TYR A 98 15.80 -1.78 -0.75
CA TYR A 98 15.97 -3.22 -0.98
C TYR A 98 14.87 -3.74 -1.91
N SER A 99 15.26 -4.54 -2.87
CA SER A 99 14.36 -5.36 -3.69
C SER A 99 15.13 -6.54 -4.26
N SER A 100 14.49 -7.69 -4.34
CA SER A 100 15.00 -8.90 -5.01
C SER A 100 14.55 -9.02 -6.45
N VAL A 101 14.01 -7.95 -7.04
CA VAL A 101 13.66 -7.90 -8.48
C VAL A 101 14.94 -7.89 -9.32
N GLU A 102 15.09 -8.91 -10.16
CA GLU A 102 16.32 -9.12 -10.97
C GLU A 102 16.49 -8.07 -12.08
N VAL A 103 15.38 -7.58 -12.64
CA VAL A 103 15.41 -6.64 -13.76
C VAL A 103 15.24 -5.23 -13.24
N ASP A 104 16.28 -4.41 -13.36
CA ASP A 104 16.30 -3.03 -12.86
C ASP A 104 15.12 -2.18 -13.33
N LEU A 105 14.64 -2.40 -14.55
CA LEU A 105 13.49 -1.69 -15.12
C LEU A 105 12.21 -1.87 -14.27
N TYR A 106 12.07 -3.02 -13.64
CA TYR A 106 10.92 -3.36 -12.80
C TYR A 106 11.21 -3.22 -11.30
N ASN A 107 12.45 -2.87 -10.95
CA ASN A 107 12.88 -2.71 -9.57
C ASN A 107 12.51 -1.32 -9.05
N PRO A 108 11.47 -1.19 -8.19
CA PRO A 108 11.04 0.11 -7.68
C PRO A 108 12.04 0.70 -6.68
N CYS A 109 13.00 -0.08 -6.22
CA CYS A 109 14.05 0.32 -5.28
C CYS A 109 15.42 0.45 -5.92
N ALA A 110 15.51 0.40 -7.26
CA ALA A 110 16.77 0.59 -7.99
C ALA A 110 17.44 1.93 -7.65
N PRO A 111 18.76 2.03 -7.74
CA PRO A 111 19.47 3.30 -7.62
C PRO A 111 18.87 4.35 -8.54
N ASN A 112 18.65 5.56 -8.03
CA ASN A 112 17.97 6.66 -8.73
C ASN A 112 16.48 6.46 -9.03
N SER A 113 15.81 5.46 -8.44
CA SER A 113 14.37 5.35 -8.51
C SER A 113 13.70 6.61 -7.95
N ARG A 114 12.63 7.08 -8.65
CA ARG A 114 11.81 8.20 -8.20
C ARG A 114 10.66 7.75 -7.28
N LEU A 115 10.58 6.46 -6.96
CA LEU A 115 9.46 5.88 -6.25
C LEU A 115 9.78 5.78 -4.76
N GLY A 116 9.12 6.64 -3.99
CA GLY A 116 9.25 6.69 -2.54
C GLY A 116 10.46 7.49 -2.05
N ILE A 117 10.43 7.79 -0.78
CA ILE A 117 11.42 8.59 -0.05
C ILE A 117 12.47 7.63 0.52
N THR A 118 13.74 7.83 0.20
CA THR A 118 14.84 7.08 0.79
C THR A 118 15.13 7.54 2.22
N LYS A 119 15.86 6.74 3.00
CA LYS A 119 16.26 7.11 4.36
C LYS A 119 17.02 8.44 4.41
N ALA A 120 17.91 8.66 3.45
CA ALA A 120 18.70 9.89 3.38
C ALA A 120 17.85 11.16 3.12
N ASN A 121 16.69 11.00 2.47
CA ASN A 121 15.77 12.09 2.14
C ASN A 121 14.58 12.20 3.12
N PHE A 122 14.60 11.44 4.22
CA PHE A 122 13.51 11.44 5.18
C PHE A 122 13.53 12.71 6.04
N ASP A 123 12.41 13.43 6.05
CA ASP A 123 12.21 14.69 6.78
C ASP A 123 11.28 14.45 7.98
N GLU A 124 11.89 14.26 9.15
CA GLU A 124 11.16 13.98 10.40
C GLU A 124 10.19 15.10 10.80
N SER A 125 10.43 16.34 10.37
CA SER A 125 9.56 17.48 10.68
C SER A 125 8.14 17.31 10.09
N GLN A 126 7.98 16.43 9.09
CA GLN A 126 6.72 16.17 8.44
C GLN A 126 5.89 15.08 9.12
N LEU A 127 6.45 14.33 10.07
CA LEU A 127 5.77 13.22 10.76
C LEU A 127 4.46 13.66 11.44
N GLN A 128 4.38 14.86 11.93
CA GLN A 128 3.18 15.41 12.57
C GLN A 128 1.93 15.43 11.68
N TYR A 129 2.09 15.29 10.35
CA TYR A 129 1.01 15.27 9.38
C TYR A 129 0.65 13.85 8.95
N LEU A 130 1.47 12.85 9.31
CA LEU A 130 1.37 11.49 8.79
C LEU A 130 0.70 10.56 9.79
N GLU A 131 -0.13 9.68 9.27
CA GLU A 131 -0.75 8.58 10.01
C GLU A 131 -0.29 7.21 9.51
N GLY A 132 0.38 7.16 8.36
CA GLY A 132 0.82 5.90 7.80
C GLY A 132 2.02 5.97 6.88
N PHE A 133 2.63 4.80 6.70
CA PHE A 133 3.70 4.57 5.74
C PHE A 133 3.27 3.54 4.70
N HIS A 134 3.82 3.70 3.51
CA HIS A 134 3.65 2.78 2.39
C HIS A 134 4.99 2.46 1.78
N PHE A 135 5.26 1.19 1.47
CA PHE A 135 6.32 0.79 0.57
C PHE A 135 5.81 -0.18 -0.49
N HIS A 136 6.52 -0.32 -1.59
CA HIS A 136 6.20 -1.26 -2.64
C HIS A 136 7.51 -1.66 -3.31
N ALA A 137 7.98 -2.86 -3.03
CA ALA A 137 9.30 -3.36 -3.43
C ALA A 137 9.24 -4.64 -4.28
N LEU A 138 8.09 -5.30 -4.36
CA LEU A 138 7.91 -6.57 -5.04
C LEU A 138 7.32 -6.40 -6.44
N CYS A 139 7.68 -7.33 -7.35
CA CYS A 139 7.08 -7.51 -8.66
C CYS A 139 6.95 -9.02 -8.94
N GLU A 140 5.72 -9.56 -8.77
CA GLU A 140 5.37 -10.99 -8.99
C GLU A 140 6.27 -11.98 -8.21
N GLN A 141 6.56 -11.67 -6.95
CA GLN A 141 7.49 -12.43 -6.12
C GLN A 141 6.78 -13.16 -4.97
N ASN A 142 7.52 -14.05 -4.32
CA ASN A 142 7.08 -14.82 -3.16
C ASN A 142 7.28 -14.07 -1.84
N VAL A 143 6.91 -14.71 -0.74
CA VAL A 143 6.93 -14.12 0.61
C VAL A 143 8.34 -13.75 1.10
N ASP A 144 9.36 -14.50 0.70
CA ASP A 144 10.77 -14.25 1.01
C ASP A 144 11.24 -12.88 0.54
N ALA A 145 10.74 -12.42 -0.61
CA ALA A 145 10.99 -11.07 -1.12
C ALA A 145 10.38 -9.99 -0.21
N LEU A 146 9.19 -10.25 0.35
CA LEU A 146 8.58 -9.35 1.33
C LEU A 146 9.39 -9.32 2.62
N GLU A 147 9.82 -10.48 3.12
CA GLU A 147 10.63 -10.58 4.33
C GLU A 147 11.89 -9.71 4.24
N GLY A 148 12.65 -9.82 3.14
CA GLY A 148 13.82 -9.00 2.89
C GLY A 148 13.53 -7.50 2.80
N ALA A 149 12.44 -7.13 2.10
CA ALA A 149 12.03 -5.73 1.99
C ALA A 149 11.56 -5.16 3.34
N LEU A 150 10.83 -5.95 4.12
CA LEU A 150 10.34 -5.58 5.44
C LEU A 150 11.49 -5.38 6.43
N ALA A 151 12.46 -6.29 6.48
CA ALA A 151 13.62 -6.17 7.36
C ALA A 151 14.40 -4.86 7.10
N ASN A 152 14.57 -4.48 5.83
CA ASN A 152 15.21 -3.21 5.47
C ASN A 152 14.33 -1.98 5.78
N PHE A 153 13.03 -2.10 5.58
CA PHE A 153 12.07 -1.06 5.95
C PHE A 153 12.08 -0.80 7.46
N GLU A 154 12.05 -1.84 8.27
CA GLU A 154 12.14 -1.75 9.74
C GLU A 154 13.47 -1.17 10.19
N LYS A 155 14.58 -1.65 9.64
CA LYS A 155 15.92 -1.11 9.92
C LYS A 155 15.99 0.39 9.71
N ASN A 156 15.33 0.90 8.67
CA ASN A 156 15.40 2.31 8.29
C ASN A 156 14.38 3.19 9.01
N PHE A 157 13.18 2.66 9.36
CA PHE A 157 12.03 3.49 9.74
C PHE A 157 11.30 3.05 11.01
N SER A 158 11.71 1.95 11.69
CA SER A 158 11.00 1.43 12.88
C SER A 158 10.89 2.43 14.03
N LEU A 159 11.83 3.37 14.16
CA LEU A 159 11.78 4.44 15.18
C LEU A 159 10.48 5.25 15.12
N TYR A 160 9.82 5.30 13.98
CA TYR A 160 8.63 6.12 13.75
C TYR A 160 7.33 5.33 13.85
N PHE A 161 7.39 4.00 13.97
CA PHE A 161 6.20 3.13 13.93
C PHE A 161 5.21 3.42 15.05
N SER A 162 5.68 3.81 16.23
CA SER A 162 4.80 4.11 17.37
C SER A 162 3.81 5.27 17.12
N GLN A 163 4.07 6.10 16.12
CA GLN A 163 3.24 7.25 15.75
C GLN A 163 2.22 6.91 14.65
N LEU A 164 2.35 5.72 14.03
CA LEU A 164 1.53 5.34 12.88
C LEU A 164 0.22 4.70 13.33
N LYS A 165 -0.78 4.83 12.46
CA LYS A 165 -2.05 4.12 12.55
C LYS A 165 -2.10 2.94 11.59
N TRP A 166 -1.34 3.00 10.48
CA TRP A 166 -1.31 1.95 9.47
C TRP A 166 0.03 1.90 8.72
N VAL A 167 0.36 0.71 8.22
CA VAL A 167 1.45 0.48 7.28
C VAL A 167 0.92 -0.32 6.09
N ASN A 168 1.29 0.11 4.89
CA ASN A 168 0.93 -0.50 3.63
C ASN A 168 2.16 -1.11 2.97
N PHE A 169 2.16 -2.42 2.80
CA PHE A 169 3.30 -3.18 2.25
C PHE A 169 3.34 -3.23 0.72
N GLY A 170 2.43 -2.50 0.06
CA GLY A 170 2.34 -2.54 -1.38
C GLY A 170 1.78 -3.85 -1.92
N GLY A 171 2.03 -4.09 -3.19
CA GLY A 171 1.62 -5.29 -3.90
C GLY A 171 2.81 -6.05 -4.49
N GLY A 172 2.55 -6.76 -5.59
CA GLY A 172 3.58 -7.54 -6.28
C GLY A 172 3.73 -8.96 -5.75
N HIS A 173 2.80 -9.41 -4.89
CA HIS A 173 2.73 -10.80 -4.43
C HIS A 173 2.10 -11.70 -5.49
N HIS A 174 2.75 -12.80 -5.83
CA HIS A 174 2.19 -13.80 -6.76
C HIS A 174 1.35 -14.85 -6.01
N ILE A 175 0.44 -14.40 -5.15
CA ILE A 175 -0.28 -15.20 -4.15
C ILE A 175 -1.13 -16.35 -4.74
N THR A 176 -1.48 -16.27 -6.03
CA THR A 176 -2.25 -17.31 -6.73
C THR A 176 -1.40 -18.44 -7.27
N ARG A 177 -0.09 -18.28 -7.26
CA ARG A 177 0.83 -19.30 -7.72
C ARG A 177 0.79 -20.51 -6.76
N ALA A 178 0.85 -21.72 -7.32
CA ALA A 178 0.68 -22.95 -6.54
C ALA A 178 1.76 -23.15 -5.46
N ASP A 179 2.95 -22.59 -5.68
CA ASP A 179 4.12 -22.64 -4.79
C ASP A 179 4.26 -21.40 -3.89
N TYR A 180 3.27 -20.48 -3.90
CA TYR A 180 3.31 -19.33 -3.00
C TYR A 180 2.99 -19.74 -1.56
N ASP A 181 3.87 -19.39 -0.62
CA ASP A 181 3.69 -19.68 0.80
C ASP A 181 2.75 -18.67 1.47
N VAL A 182 1.44 -18.93 1.37
CA VAL A 182 0.40 -18.09 1.99
C VAL A 182 0.48 -18.14 3.52
N GLU A 183 0.82 -19.31 4.10
CA GLU A 183 0.96 -19.45 5.56
C GLU A 183 2.16 -18.68 6.08
N GLY A 184 3.28 -18.72 5.37
CA GLY A 184 4.45 -17.91 5.65
C GLY A 184 4.14 -16.42 5.63
N LEU A 185 3.37 -15.94 4.63
CA LEU A 185 2.90 -14.55 4.60
C LEU A 185 2.09 -14.19 5.85
N ILE A 186 1.13 -15.04 6.21
CA ILE A 186 0.28 -14.81 7.40
C ILE A 186 1.12 -14.77 8.68
N ASN A 187 2.09 -15.67 8.81
CA ASN A 187 2.97 -15.74 9.98
C ASN A 187 3.90 -14.52 10.04
N LEU A 188 4.52 -14.14 8.92
CA LEU A 188 5.35 -12.95 8.83
C LEU A 188 4.59 -11.69 9.30
N LEU A 189 3.34 -11.54 8.87
CA LEU A 189 2.50 -10.42 9.28
C LEU A 189 2.12 -10.48 10.75
N LYS A 190 1.83 -11.66 11.27
CA LYS A 190 1.49 -11.83 12.68
C LYS A 190 2.69 -11.54 13.59
N GLU A 191 3.85 -12.06 13.27
CA GLU A 191 5.05 -11.92 14.09
C GLU A 191 5.52 -10.48 14.20
N ASN A 192 5.50 -9.75 13.09
CA ASN A 192 6.00 -8.38 13.04
C ASN A 192 4.96 -7.33 13.46
N PHE A 193 3.65 -7.61 13.35
CA PHE A 193 2.62 -6.56 13.48
C PHE A 193 1.50 -6.86 14.47
N ILE A 194 1.40 -8.06 15.05
CA ILE A 194 0.39 -8.37 16.09
C ILE A 194 0.55 -7.46 17.33
N HIS A 195 1.77 -7.09 17.65
CA HIS A 195 2.08 -6.21 18.78
C HIS A 195 2.05 -4.73 18.44
N CYS A 196 1.94 -4.39 17.17
CA CYS A 196 1.83 -3.01 16.71
C CYS A 196 0.37 -2.56 16.74
N ARG A 197 0.12 -1.34 17.23
CA ARG A 197 -1.22 -0.77 17.33
C ARG A 197 -1.75 -0.20 16.01
N PHE A 198 -1.22 -0.64 14.87
CA PHE A 198 -1.61 -0.12 13.56
C PHE A 198 -2.21 -1.19 12.65
N ASP A 199 -3.05 -0.75 11.72
CA ASP A 199 -3.62 -1.59 10.66
C ASP A 199 -2.56 -1.93 9.61
N CYS A 200 -2.45 -3.21 9.29
CA CYS A 200 -1.56 -3.71 8.25
C CYS A 200 -2.34 -3.78 6.93
N LEU A 201 -1.87 -3.10 5.91
CA LEU A 201 -2.49 -3.07 4.59
C LEU A 201 -1.60 -3.77 3.57
N ILE A 202 -2.15 -4.74 2.86
CA ILE A 202 -1.46 -5.45 1.77
C ILE A 202 -2.28 -5.29 0.50
N TYR A 203 -1.59 -4.93 -0.58
CA TYR A 203 -2.18 -4.94 -1.90
C TYR A 203 -2.07 -6.33 -2.51
N PHE A 204 -3.19 -6.87 -2.91
CA PHE A 204 -3.20 -8.04 -3.78
C PHE A 204 -3.40 -7.59 -5.23
N SER A 205 -2.49 -7.97 -6.13
CA SER A 205 -2.70 -7.76 -7.55
C SER A 205 -3.83 -8.66 -8.07
N TYR A 206 -4.43 -8.31 -9.21
CA TYR A 206 -5.61 -9.00 -9.77
C TYR A 206 -5.46 -10.52 -9.89
N HIS A 207 -4.29 -11.03 -10.24
CA HIS A 207 -4.02 -12.46 -10.29
C HIS A 207 -4.18 -13.18 -8.94
N SER A 208 -4.17 -12.41 -7.85
CA SER A 208 -4.23 -12.93 -6.48
C SER A 208 -5.66 -13.16 -5.96
N LEU A 209 -6.67 -12.56 -6.58
CA LEU A 209 -8.05 -12.60 -6.05
C LEU A 209 -8.81 -13.89 -6.32
N LEU A 210 -8.44 -14.64 -7.36
CA LEU A 210 -9.16 -15.85 -7.78
C LEU A 210 -8.93 -17.08 -6.88
N CYS A 211 -7.99 -17.03 -5.93
CA CYS A 211 -7.60 -18.20 -5.14
C CYS A 211 -7.83 -18.09 -3.62
N ILE A 212 -8.35 -16.98 -3.10
CA ILE A 212 -8.61 -16.84 -1.66
C ILE A 212 -9.68 -17.82 -1.14
N ASP A 213 -10.48 -18.38 -2.03
CA ASP A 213 -11.59 -19.26 -1.66
C ASP A 213 -11.17 -20.69 -1.21
N ARG A 214 -9.89 -21.04 -1.28
CA ARG A 214 -9.50 -22.44 -1.01
C ARG A 214 -8.97 -22.72 0.41
N LYS A 215 -8.58 -21.74 1.23
CA LYS A 215 -7.90 -22.06 2.49
C LYS A 215 -8.03 -21.01 3.62
N LEU A 216 -9.10 -20.28 3.76
CA LEU A 216 -9.35 -19.61 5.03
C LEU A 216 -9.98 -20.63 5.99
N PRO A 217 -9.32 -20.98 7.13
CA PRO A 217 -9.97 -21.79 8.15
C PRO A 217 -11.19 -21.03 8.69
N LYS A 218 -12.28 -21.78 8.91
CA LYS A 218 -13.54 -21.30 9.48
C LYS A 218 -13.35 -20.70 10.87
#